data_c5915f85b000e74f40fa3d7fec7d1411
#
_entry.id   c5915f85b000e74f40fa3d7fec7d1411
#
_cell.length_a   1.000
_cell.length_b   1.000
_cell.length_c   1.000
_cell.angle_alpha   90.00
_cell.angle_beta   90.00
_cell.angle_gamma   90.00
#
_symmetry.space_group_name_H-M   'P 1'
#
loop_
_entity.id
_entity.type
_entity.pdbx_description
1 polymer ?
#
loop_
_entity_poly.entity_id
_entity_poly.type
_entity_poly.pdbx_seq_one_letter_code
_entity_poly.pdbx_strand_id
1 'polypeptide(L)'
;MDEFNHVAKNLQEEKKIVFTALSCKNFHQRMLICKHAFEQGVIPINPFNLFGYYLYELVDRDLIRNANNNIMKRCDELWVYGEISDGVLAEIQMFKKLNKPIRFFDISNLPNEVREISKNELIFEEGLEKYKDSI
;
A
#
# COMPACT_ATOMS: atom_id res chain seq x y z
N MET A 1 -6.72 21.03 38.94
CA MET A 1 -7.18 21.18 37.56
C MET A 1 -7.37 19.81 36.97
N ASP A 2 -8.55 19.53 36.46
CA ASP A 2 -8.84 18.22 35.86
C ASP A 2 -8.21 18.09 34.48
N GLU A 3 -7.59 16.92 34.24
CA GLU A 3 -7.07 16.61 32.93
C GLU A 3 -8.21 16.13 32.01
N PHE A 4 -8.22 16.62 30.76
CA PHE A 4 -9.17 16.14 29.75
C PHE A 4 -8.85 14.69 29.40
N ASN A 5 -9.84 13.82 29.54
CA ASN A 5 -9.69 12.40 29.24
C ASN A 5 -10.56 11.98 28.08
N HIS A 6 -9.98 11.16 27.19
CA HIS A 6 -10.69 10.55 26.10
C HIS A 6 -10.08 9.16 25.85
N VAL A 7 -10.92 8.19 25.54
CA VAL A 7 -10.49 6.79 25.36
C VAL A 7 -9.36 6.67 24.31
N ALA A 8 -9.38 7.53 23.29
CA ALA A 8 -8.36 7.50 22.26
C ALA A 8 -6.94 7.73 22.79
N LYS A 9 -6.80 8.48 23.88
CA LYS A 9 -5.49 8.75 24.51
C LYS A 9 -4.81 7.49 25.02
N ASN A 10 -5.58 6.44 25.28
CA ASN A 10 -5.08 5.17 25.80
C ASN A 10 -4.76 4.15 24.71
N LEU A 11 -5.12 4.47 23.46
CA LEU A 11 -4.94 3.57 22.32
C LEU A 11 -3.62 3.90 21.61
N GLN A 12 -2.52 3.44 22.21
CA GLN A 12 -1.16 3.76 21.76
C GLN A 12 -0.30 2.51 21.55
N GLU A 13 -0.93 1.35 21.29
CA GLU A 13 -0.18 0.13 20.98
C GLU A 13 0.62 0.34 19.70
N GLU A 14 1.92 0.07 19.76
CA GLU A 14 2.81 0.21 18.62
C GLU A 14 2.55 -0.90 17.60
N LYS A 15 2.40 -0.53 16.33
CA LYS A 15 2.16 -1.45 15.22
C LYS A 15 2.99 -1.05 14.02
N LYS A 16 3.29 -2.00 13.16
CA LYS A 16 3.96 -1.72 11.89
C LYS A 16 3.05 -0.89 11.00
N ILE A 17 3.66 0.03 10.27
CA ILE A 17 2.99 0.83 9.26
C ILE A 17 3.38 0.27 7.90
N VAL A 18 2.39 -0.13 7.11
CA VAL A 18 2.63 -0.74 5.80
C VAL A 18 2.05 0.14 4.70
N PHE A 19 2.80 0.28 3.62
CA PHE A 19 2.31 0.94 2.42
C PHE A 19 1.58 -0.10 1.59
N THR A 20 0.31 0.16 1.28
CA THR A 20 -0.51 -0.77 0.50
C THR A 20 -0.52 -0.33 -0.96
N ALA A 21 0.14 -1.12 -1.81
CA ALA A 21 0.26 -0.84 -3.23
C ALA A 21 -0.76 -1.64 -4.03
N LEU A 22 -1.42 -0.99 -5.00
CA LEU A 22 -2.34 -1.64 -5.90
C LEU A 22 -2.42 -0.87 -7.21
N SER A 23 -2.74 -1.59 -8.30
CA SER A 23 -3.00 -0.95 -9.59
C SER A 23 -4.21 -0.01 -9.50
N CYS A 24 -4.18 1.10 -10.21
CA CYS A 24 -5.32 2.03 -10.27
C CYS A 24 -6.61 1.36 -10.78
N LYS A 25 -6.49 0.27 -11.54
CA LYS A 25 -7.65 -0.53 -11.96
C LYS A 25 -8.43 -1.09 -10.78
N ASN A 26 -7.77 -1.28 -9.64
CA ASN A 26 -8.36 -1.84 -8.42
C ASN A 26 -8.70 -0.76 -7.39
N PHE A 27 -8.68 0.50 -7.80
CA PHE A 27 -8.96 1.64 -6.92
C PHE A 27 -10.25 1.46 -6.10
N HIS A 28 -11.28 0.92 -6.69
CA HIS A 28 -12.57 0.69 -6.03
C HIS A 28 -12.49 -0.31 -4.86
N GLN A 29 -11.41 -1.09 -4.79
CA GLN A 29 -11.22 -2.10 -3.73
C GLN A 29 -10.32 -1.62 -2.59
N ARG A 30 -9.87 -0.37 -2.63
CA ARG A 30 -8.90 0.15 -1.65
C ARG A 30 -9.36 0.02 -0.19
N MET A 31 -10.66 0.17 0.07
CA MET A 31 -11.18 0.07 1.43
C MET A 31 -11.12 -1.38 1.96
N LEU A 32 -11.42 -2.35 1.09
CA LEU A 32 -11.32 -3.77 1.45
C LEU A 32 -9.86 -4.18 1.69
N ILE A 33 -8.95 -3.60 0.94
CA ILE A 33 -7.51 -3.81 1.11
C ILE A 33 -7.06 -3.27 2.47
N CYS A 34 -7.46 -2.06 2.81
CA CYS A 34 -7.16 -1.48 4.12
C CYS A 34 -7.77 -2.30 5.27
N LYS A 35 -8.99 -2.79 5.07
CA LYS A 35 -9.65 -3.67 6.05
C LYS A 35 -8.80 -4.92 6.29
N HIS A 36 -8.33 -5.56 5.23
CA HIS A 36 -7.47 -6.73 5.35
C HIS A 36 -6.20 -6.41 6.16
N ALA A 37 -5.52 -5.31 5.86
CA ALA A 37 -4.32 -4.91 6.59
C ALA A 37 -4.59 -4.71 8.08
N PHE A 38 -5.68 -4.02 8.43
CA PHE A 38 -6.09 -3.86 9.83
C PHE A 38 -6.33 -5.20 10.50
N GLU A 39 -6.97 -6.14 9.81
CA GLU A 39 -7.23 -7.47 10.34
C GLU A 39 -5.95 -8.27 10.56
N GLN A 40 -4.90 -7.95 9.82
CA GLN A 40 -3.57 -8.56 10.02
C GLN A 40 -2.75 -7.88 11.11
N GLY A 41 -3.30 -6.87 11.78
CA GLY A 41 -2.65 -6.21 12.91
C GLY A 41 -1.65 -5.12 12.54
N VAL A 42 -1.71 -4.59 11.32
CA VAL A 42 -0.84 -3.49 10.87
C VAL A 42 -1.66 -2.26 10.53
N ILE A 43 -0.97 -1.14 10.33
CA ILE A 43 -1.60 0.14 9.97
C ILE A 43 -1.39 0.36 8.47
N PRO A 44 -2.46 0.35 7.66
CA PRO A 44 -2.33 0.58 6.22
C PRO A 44 -2.19 2.06 5.89
N ILE A 45 -1.24 2.38 5.02
CA ILE A 45 -1.15 3.66 4.34
C ILE A 45 -1.44 3.40 2.87
N ASN A 46 -2.61 3.83 2.41
CA ASN A 46 -3.02 3.63 1.03
C ASN A 46 -2.90 4.95 0.26
N PRO A 47 -2.12 4.99 -0.83
CA PRO A 47 -1.89 6.24 -1.57
C PRO A 47 -3.17 6.85 -2.14
N PHE A 48 -4.16 6.03 -2.50
CA PHE A 48 -5.43 6.51 -3.03
C PHE A 48 -6.33 7.14 -1.97
N ASN A 49 -6.11 6.83 -0.70
CA ASN A 49 -6.85 7.44 0.42
C ASN A 49 -6.16 8.70 0.95
N LEU A 50 -4.85 8.79 0.78
CA LEU A 50 -4.01 9.76 1.48
C LEU A 50 -4.29 11.21 1.07
N PHE A 51 -4.37 11.45 -0.24
CA PHE A 51 -4.52 12.81 -0.75
C PHE A 51 -5.86 13.05 -1.42
N GLY A 52 -6.69 12.01 -1.52
CA GLY A 52 -7.98 12.08 -2.16
C GLY A 52 -7.89 12.28 -3.68
N TYR A 53 -8.97 11.95 -4.36
CA TYR A 53 -9.02 11.95 -5.81
C TYR A 53 -8.84 13.36 -6.41
N TYR A 54 -9.51 14.35 -5.80
CA TYR A 54 -9.53 15.71 -6.39
C TYR A 54 -8.24 16.49 -6.19
N LEU A 55 -7.39 16.10 -5.24
CA LEU A 55 -6.15 16.82 -5.00
C LEU A 55 -5.21 16.73 -6.20
N TYR A 56 -5.28 15.65 -6.97
CA TYR A 56 -4.49 15.49 -8.19
C TYR A 56 -4.75 16.56 -9.24
N GLU A 57 -5.91 17.23 -9.17
CA GLU A 57 -6.26 18.32 -10.08
C GLU A 57 -5.87 19.69 -9.53
N LEU A 58 -5.59 19.78 -8.24
CA LEU A 58 -5.34 21.04 -7.56
C LEU A 58 -3.86 21.36 -7.40
N VAL A 59 -3.01 20.35 -7.40
CA VAL A 59 -1.58 20.54 -7.27
C VAL A 59 -0.84 19.78 -8.37
N ASP A 60 0.41 20.18 -8.63
CA ASP A 60 1.25 19.49 -9.61
C ASP A 60 1.40 18.02 -9.23
N ARG A 61 1.26 17.16 -10.23
CA ARG A 61 1.33 15.70 -10.04
C ARG A 61 2.66 15.26 -9.40
N ASP A 62 3.75 15.92 -9.73
CA ASP A 62 5.05 15.56 -9.19
C ASP A 62 5.19 15.90 -7.70
N LEU A 63 4.44 16.89 -7.21
CA LEU A 63 4.37 17.16 -5.77
C LEU A 63 3.76 15.97 -5.03
N ILE A 64 2.70 15.39 -5.59
CA ILE A 64 2.03 14.23 -5.01
C ILE A 64 2.93 12.99 -5.09
N ARG A 65 3.59 12.78 -6.22
CA ARG A 65 4.54 11.66 -6.39
C ARG A 65 5.69 11.74 -5.38
N ASN A 66 6.25 12.93 -5.21
CA ASN A 66 7.31 13.15 -4.23
C ASN A 66 6.80 12.91 -2.81
N ALA A 67 5.59 13.36 -2.50
CA ALA A 67 4.97 13.12 -1.19
C ALA A 67 4.78 11.63 -0.92
N ASN A 68 4.29 10.87 -1.90
CA ASN A 68 4.15 9.42 -1.77
C ASN A 68 5.50 8.76 -1.51
N ASN A 69 6.53 9.16 -2.22
CA ASN A 69 7.87 8.61 -2.04
C ASN A 69 8.41 8.88 -0.63
N ASN A 70 8.14 10.07 -0.09
CA ASN A 70 8.52 10.41 1.28
C ASN A 70 7.79 9.55 2.30
N ILE A 71 6.51 9.27 2.06
CA ILE A 71 5.71 8.42 2.94
C ILE A 71 6.20 6.97 2.88
N MET A 72 6.51 6.46 1.69
CA MET A 72 7.04 5.11 1.52
C MET A 72 8.31 4.90 2.35
N LYS A 73 9.20 5.89 2.38
CA LYS A 73 10.43 5.81 3.17
C LYS A 73 10.17 5.68 4.67
N ARG A 74 9.03 6.10 5.14
CA ARG A 74 8.65 6.05 6.56
C ARG A 74 7.80 4.84 6.92
N CYS A 75 7.39 4.06 5.93
CA CYS A 75 6.66 2.80 6.17
C CYS A 75 7.64 1.68 6.48
N ASP A 76 7.19 0.71 7.27
CA ASP A 76 8.01 -0.43 7.67
C ASP A 76 8.08 -1.50 6.58
N GLU A 77 6.97 -1.71 5.85
CA GLU A 77 6.86 -2.74 4.82
C GLU A 77 6.02 -2.26 3.66
N LEU A 78 6.16 -2.92 2.53
CA LEU A 78 5.28 -2.78 1.37
C LEU A 78 4.42 -4.02 1.24
N TRP A 79 3.11 -3.84 1.18
CA TRP A 79 2.16 -4.90 0.89
C TRP A 79 1.52 -4.63 -0.46
N VAL A 80 1.75 -5.53 -1.40
CA VAL A 80 1.30 -5.41 -2.78
C VAL A 80 0.04 -6.26 -2.97
N TYR A 81 -1.03 -5.63 -3.43
CA TYR A 81 -2.33 -6.28 -3.62
C TYR A 81 -2.68 -6.31 -5.10
N GLY A 82 -2.79 -7.53 -5.65
CA GLY A 82 -3.20 -7.75 -7.02
C GLY A 82 -2.09 -7.65 -8.04
N GLU A 83 -2.46 -7.35 -9.28
CA GLU A 83 -1.52 -7.33 -10.39
C GLU A 83 -0.49 -6.22 -10.30
N ILE A 84 0.65 -6.45 -10.94
CA ILE A 84 1.77 -5.50 -10.95
C ILE A 84 1.59 -4.54 -12.14
N SER A 85 1.24 -3.29 -11.83
CA SER A 85 1.24 -2.20 -12.78
C SER A 85 2.60 -1.49 -12.79
N ASP A 86 2.79 -0.55 -13.70
CA ASP A 86 4.03 0.22 -13.77
C ASP A 86 4.29 0.99 -12.47
N GLY A 87 3.27 1.62 -11.90
CA GLY A 87 3.39 2.34 -10.63
C GLY A 87 3.73 1.41 -9.47
N VAL A 88 3.08 0.25 -9.41
CA VAL A 88 3.35 -0.75 -8.38
C VAL A 88 4.77 -1.29 -8.51
N LEU A 89 5.24 -1.54 -9.75
CA LEU A 89 6.61 -1.99 -9.99
C LEU A 89 7.62 -0.97 -9.47
N ALA A 90 7.39 0.31 -9.72
CA ALA A 90 8.25 1.38 -9.22
C ALA A 90 8.32 1.37 -7.69
N GLU A 91 7.18 1.18 -7.03
CA GLU A 91 7.12 1.10 -5.56
C GLU A 91 7.88 -0.11 -5.03
N ILE A 92 7.74 -1.27 -5.68
CA ILE A 92 8.50 -2.48 -5.32
C ILE A 92 10.00 -2.21 -5.39
N GLN A 93 10.46 -1.63 -6.49
CA GLN A 93 11.88 -1.34 -6.68
C GLN A 93 12.41 -0.38 -5.62
N MET A 94 11.62 0.62 -5.23
CA MET A 94 12.00 1.55 -4.18
C MET A 94 12.16 0.84 -2.83
N PHE A 95 11.21 -0.02 -2.46
CA PHE A 95 11.29 -0.76 -1.20
C PHE A 95 12.45 -1.74 -1.18
N LYS A 96 12.78 -2.34 -2.33
CA LYS A 96 13.98 -3.19 -2.44
C LYS A 96 15.26 -2.41 -2.16
N LYS A 97 15.36 -1.20 -2.69
CA LYS A 97 16.52 -0.32 -2.41
C LYS A 97 16.61 0.06 -0.93
N LEU A 98 15.46 0.17 -0.26
CA LEU A 98 15.41 0.50 1.16
C LEU A 98 15.68 -0.73 2.04
N ASN A 99 15.81 -1.92 1.46
CA ASN A 99 15.98 -3.20 2.17
C ASN A 99 14.84 -3.46 3.16
N LYS A 100 13.62 -3.11 2.78
CA LYS A 100 12.43 -3.32 3.61
C LYS A 100 11.62 -4.50 3.09
N PRO A 101 10.91 -5.22 3.98
CA PRO A 101 10.12 -6.38 3.56
C PRO A 101 9.02 -6.03 2.58
N ILE A 102 8.77 -6.94 1.64
CA ILE A 102 7.70 -6.82 0.65
C ILE A 102 6.88 -8.10 0.70
N ARG A 103 5.55 -7.95 0.82
CA ARG A 103 4.63 -9.07 0.81
C ARG A 103 3.61 -8.88 -0.31
N PHE A 104 3.13 -10.00 -0.87
CA PHE A 104 2.24 -10.01 -2.04
C PHE A 104 0.95 -10.73 -1.70
N PHE A 105 -0.17 -10.19 -2.20
CA PHE A 105 -1.51 -10.71 -1.92
C PHE A 105 -2.34 -10.79 -3.18
N ASP A 106 -3.06 -11.90 -3.34
CA ASP A 106 -4.04 -12.10 -4.38
C ASP A 106 -5.38 -11.55 -3.92
N ILE A 107 -6.00 -10.69 -4.74
CA ILE A 107 -7.29 -10.08 -4.46
C ILE A 107 -8.37 -10.49 -5.46
N SER A 108 -8.11 -11.56 -6.24
CA SER A 108 -9.06 -12.01 -7.26
C SER A 108 -10.39 -12.49 -6.69
N ASN A 109 -10.41 -12.83 -5.40
CA ASN A 109 -11.59 -13.38 -4.72
C ASN A 109 -12.28 -12.39 -3.78
N LEU A 110 -11.93 -11.10 -3.85
CA LEU A 110 -12.61 -10.08 -3.06
C LEU A 110 -14.10 -10.02 -3.41
N PRO A 111 -14.99 -9.79 -2.43
CA PRO A 111 -14.73 -9.45 -1.03
C PRO A 111 -14.53 -10.65 -0.09
N ASN A 112 -14.55 -11.88 -0.60
CA ASN A 112 -14.58 -13.10 0.21
C ASN A 112 -13.27 -13.39 0.94
N GLU A 113 -12.13 -13.22 0.26
CA GLU A 113 -10.84 -13.47 0.87
C GLU A 113 -9.72 -12.68 0.19
N VAL A 114 -8.63 -12.50 0.93
CA VAL A 114 -7.33 -12.05 0.44
C VAL A 114 -6.33 -13.14 0.82
N ARG A 115 -5.57 -13.61 -0.15
CA ARG A 115 -4.62 -14.71 0.06
C ARG A 115 -3.20 -14.22 -0.18
N GLU A 116 -2.32 -14.45 0.79
CA GLU A 116 -0.91 -14.14 0.58
C GLU A 116 -0.32 -15.12 -0.43
N ILE A 117 0.48 -14.60 -1.36
CA ILE A 117 1.11 -15.37 -2.44
C ILE A 117 2.61 -15.12 -2.48
N SER A 118 3.33 -16.03 -3.15
CA SER A 118 4.74 -15.84 -3.42
C SER A 118 4.92 -15.01 -4.69
N LYS A 119 6.12 -14.45 -4.88
CA LYS A 119 6.42 -13.69 -6.09
C LYS A 119 6.31 -14.51 -7.37
N ASN A 120 6.36 -15.86 -7.28
CA ASN A 120 6.21 -16.73 -8.44
C ASN A 120 4.77 -16.77 -8.96
N GLU A 121 3.80 -16.36 -8.14
CA GLU A 121 2.38 -16.35 -8.49
C GLU A 121 1.91 -14.98 -8.97
N LEU A 122 2.80 -13.99 -9.08
CA LEU A 122 2.44 -12.63 -9.47
C LEU A 122 1.95 -12.56 -10.91
N ILE A 123 0.95 -11.73 -11.13
CA ILE A 123 0.43 -11.39 -12.45
C ILE A 123 0.88 -9.97 -12.78
N PHE A 124 1.51 -9.82 -13.94
CA PHE A 124 2.01 -8.53 -14.41
C PHE A 124 1.08 -7.96 -15.47
N GLU A 125 0.93 -6.65 -15.51
CA GLU A 125 0.30 -5.99 -16.63
C GLU A 125 1.12 -6.23 -17.91
N GLU A 126 0.45 -6.15 -19.05
CA GLU A 126 1.07 -6.40 -20.36
C GLU A 126 2.35 -5.58 -20.54
N GLY A 127 3.41 -6.25 -20.94
CA GLY A 127 4.70 -5.62 -21.20
C GLY A 127 5.62 -5.51 -20.00
N LEU A 128 5.16 -5.89 -18.81
CA LEU A 128 5.95 -5.78 -17.57
C LEU A 128 6.57 -7.10 -17.11
N GLU A 129 6.22 -8.22 -17.72
CA GLU A 129 6.74 -9.54 -17.35
C GLU A 129 8.26 -9.62 -17.42
N LYS A 130 8.88 -8.84 -18.28
CA LYS A 130 10.34 -8.78 -18.43
C LYS A 130 11.06 -8.30 -17.18
N TYR A 131 10.35 -7.66 -16.25
CA TYR A 131 10.91 -7.16 -14.99
C TYR A 131 10.73 -8.13 -13.82
N LYS A 132 10.18 -9.31 -14.07
CA LYS A 132 9.90 -10.31 -13.04
C LYS A 132 11.12 -10.64 -12.19
N ASP A 133 12.29 -10.73 -12.81
CA ASP A 133 13.52 -11.09 -12.11
C ASP A 133 14.07 -9.96 -11.24
N SER A 134 13.52 -8.74 -11.36
CA SER A 134 13.94 -7.59 -10.56
C SER A 134 13.15 -7.44 -9.25
N ILE A 135 12.19 -8.33 -9.00
CA ILE A 135 11.34 -8.29 -7.81
C ILE A 135 11.89 -9.16 -6.68
#